data_9c7ab470a741b2ca6ef7d66625d21741
#
_entry.id   9c7ab470a741b2ca6ef7d66625d21741
#
_cell.length_a   1.000
_cell.length_b   1.000
_cell.length_c   1.000
_cell.angle_alpha   90.00
_cell.angle_beta   90.00
_cell.angle_gamma   90.00
#
_symmetry.space_group_name_H-M   'P 1'
#
loop_
_entity.id
_entity.type
_entity.pdbx_description
1 polymer ?
#
loop_
_entity_poly.entity_id
_entity_poly.type
_entity_poly.pdbx_seq_one_letter_code
_entity_poly.pdbx_strand_id
1 'polypeptide(L)'
;LLTGEPSAMTTVAVVGATGAVGREMLRTLERRSFPAKRVVALASGRSAGQKLPFKGSELTVEQLGPTSFKGVDIALFSAGATVSKEYGPIAAAAGAVVIDNSSAWRMDPDVPLCVPEVNPKSIERRPKGIIANPNCSTIQMVVALQPLHQAARIKHIVVSTYQATSGKGHAAVTELHSQIKAVAAGHAPSIEVFPHQMAMNVGSDWKAGQHGYSEEELKMINETRKIMGDDSIGVTPTCVRVPVATGHSEAVHVQFHQPLSAARALELLRGAPGIELVEGEYKPGGEPQPLRAAGTDPVYVGRVRDDLAVPGAINLWIVADNLRKGAALNAVQIAELLVGSS
;
A
#
# COMPACT_ATOMS: atom_id res chain seq x y z
N LEU A 1 31.13 1.54 6.99
CA LEU A 1 31.53 2.79 6.34
C LEU A 1 31.57 2.54 4.81
N LEU A 2 30.46 2.75 4.12
CA LEU A 2 30.41 2.86 2.67
C LEU A 2 30.13 4.34 2.40
N THR A 3 31.20 5.12 2.27
CA THR A 3 31.19 6.43 1.64
C THR A 3 31.09 6.20 0.14
N GLY A 4 29.88 5.95 -0.35
CA GLY A 4 29.58 6.01 -1.77
C GLY A 4 29.07 7.42 -2.09
N GLU A 5 29.74 8.11 -2.99
CA GLU A 5 29.20 9.31 -3.64
C GLU A 5 27.78 9.03 -4.16
N PRO A 6 26.87 10.03 -4.24
CA PRO A 6 25.52 9.81 -4.75
C PRO A 6 25.63 9.19 -6.13
N SER A 7 25.25 7.90 -6.20
CA SER A 7 25.41 7.06 -7.38
C SER A 7 24.71 7.69 -8.57
N ALA A 8 25.46 7.78 -9.64
CA ALA A 8 25.08 8.17 -10.99
C ALA A 8 23.61 7.86 -11.34
N MET A 9 22.89 8.96 -11.58
CA MET A 9 21.80 9.11 -12.56
C MET A 9 20.97 7.85 -12.88
N THR A 10 20.06 7.47 -11.97
CA THR A 10 19.17 6.32 -12.06
C THR A 10 18.09 6.49 -13.15
N THR A 11 17.94 5.51 -14.03
CA THR A 11 16.80 5.42 -14.96
C THR A 11 15.69 4.59 -14.31
N VAL A 12 14.51 5.20 -14.18
CA VAL A 12 13.33 4.55 -13.58
C VAL A 12 12.29 4.28 -14.65
N ALA A 13 11.80 3.04 -14.74
CA ALA A 13 10.63 2.70 -15.54
C ALA A 13 9.39 2.56 -14.64
N VAL A 14 8.24 3.10 -15.07
CA VAL A 14 6.94 2.89 -14.43
C VAL A 14 6.08 2.06 -15.36
N VAL A 15 5.85 0.79 -15.01
CA VAL A 15 5.04 -0.16 -15.77
C VAL A 15 3.60 -0.10 -15.30
N GLY A 16 2.66 0.14 -16.22
CA GLY A 16 1.27 0.46 -15.90
C GLY A 16 1.07 1.95 -15.58
N ALA A 17 1.90 2.82 -16.16
CA ALA A 17 1.98 4.26 -15.90
C ALA A 17 0.64 5.00 -16.06
N THR A 18 -0.27 4.51 -16.90
CA THR A 18 -1.58 5.13 -17.16
C THR A 18 -2.66 4.76 -16.12
N GLY A 19 -2.41 3.74 -15.29
CA GLY A 19 -3.29 3.33 -14.20
C GLY A 19 -3.27 4.30 -13.00
N ALA A 20 -4.22 4.15 -12.07
CA ALA A 20 -4.32 5.02 -10.88
C ALA A 20 -3.02 5.03 -10.06
N VAL A 21 -2.49 3.85 -9.72
CA VAL A 21 -1.23 3.72 -8.96
C VAL A 21 -0.02 4.16 -9.76
N GLY A 22 0.06 3.83 -11.08
CA GLY A 22 1.16 4.25 -11.93
C GLY A 22 1.28 5.77 -12.06
N ARG A 23 0.14 6.46 -12.23
CA ARG A 23 0.09 7.94 -12.19
C ARG A 23 0.52 8.50 -10.84
N GLU A 24 0.12 7.85 -9.75
CA GLU A 24 0.54 8.27 -8.40
C GLU A 24 2.02 7.97 -8.14
N MET A 25 2.59 6.90 -8.72
CA MET A 25 4.05 6.67 -8.70
C MET A 25 4.81 7.81 -9.37
N LEU A 26 4.37 8.25 -10.55
CA LEU A 26 4.98 9.41 -11.24
C LEU A 26 4.91 10.68 -10.38
N ARG A 27 3.74 11.00 -9.83
CA ARG A 27 3.57 12.15 -8.93
C ARG A 27 4.43 12.04 -7.67
N THR A 28 4.57 10.84 -7.12
CA THR A 28 5.37 10.60 -5.92
C THR A 28 6.87 10.76 -6.20
N LEU A 29 7.37 10.23 -7.32
CA LEU A 29 8.75 10.45 -7.78
C LEU A 29 9.06 11.96 -7.94
N GLU A 30 8.09 12.73 -8.46
CA GLU A 30 8.23 14.18 -8.62
C GLU A 30 8.24 14.89 -7.26
N ARG A 31 7.23 14.67 -6.40
CA ARG A 31 7.09 15.33 -5.08
C ARG A 31 8.26 15.06 -4.15
N ARG A 32 8.78 13.85 -4.19
CA ARG A 32 9.91 13.43 -3.35
C ARG A 32 11.26 13.79 -3.97
N SER A 33 11.26 14.50 -5.10
CA SER A 33 12.49 14.84 -5.81
C SER A 33 13.42 13.65 -6.03
N PHE A 34 12.82 12.47 -6.31
CA PHE A 34 13.59 11.24 -6.51
C PHE A 34 14.71 11.48 -7.53
N PRO A 35 15.96 11.05 -7.27
CA PRO A 35 17.13 11.35 -8.10
C PRO A 35 17.17 10.53 -9.39
N ALA A 36 16.09 10.57 -10.18
CA ALA A 36 16.03 9.95 -11.50
C ALA A 36 16.57 10.89 -12.56
N LYS A 37 17.57 10.41 -13.31
CA LYS A 37 18.03 11.06 -14.54
C LYS A 37 16.99 10.97 -15.65
N ARG A 38 16.34 9.82 -15.76
CA ARG A 38 15.34 9.52 -16.78
C ARG A 38 14.20 8.74 -16.16
N VAL A 39 12.97 9.08 -16.54
CA VAL A 39 11.78 8.29 -16.23
C VAL A 39 11.14 7.84 -17.53
N VAL A 40 10.80 6.55 -17.62
CA VAL A 40 10.14 5.92 -18.77
C VAL A 40 8.75 5.48 -18.35
N ALA A 41 7.72 5.93 -19.03
CA ALA A 41 6.34 5.53 -18.78
C ALA A 41 5.96 4.38 -19.73
N LEU A 42 5.69 3.20 -19.18
CA LEU A 42 5.36 1.99 -19.95
C LEU A 42 3.91 1.57 -19.68
N ALA A 43 3.18 1.21 -20.75
CA ALA A 43 1.83 0.68 -20.65
C ALA A 43 1.51 -0.25 -21.83
N SER A 44 0.26 -0.78 -21.89
CA SER A 44 -0.21 -1.58 -23.03
C SER A 44 -0.26 -0.75 -24.31
N GLY A 45 -0.26 -1.42 -25.47
CA GLY A 45 -0.35 -0.74 -26.79
C GLY A 45 -1.55 0.19 -26.92
N ARG A 46 -2.67 -0.07 -26.20
CA ARG A 46 -3.84 0.83 -26.17
C ARG A 46 -3.56 2.21 -25.60
N SER A 47 -2.55 2.31 -24.74
CA SER A 47 -2.17 3.56 -24.07
C SER A 47 -0.89 4.18 -24.65
N ALA A 48 -0.22 3.51 -25.58
CA ALA A 48 0.98 4.04 -26.23
C ALA A 48 0.68 5.36 -26.95
N GLY A 49 1.62 6.31 -26.86
CA GLY A 49 1.48 7.67 -27.39
C GLY A 49 0.74 8.65 -26.49
N GLN A 50 0.06 8.19 -25.43
CA GLN A 50 -0.54 9.11 -24.45
C GLN A 50 0.55 9.97 -23.79
N LYS A 51 0.16 11.18 -23.38
CA LYS A 51 1.02 12.10 -22.64
C LYS A 51 0.66 12.10 -21.16
N LEU A 52 1.67 12.00 -20.30
CA LEU A 52 1.51 12.07 -18.84
C LEU A 52 2.36 13.25 -18.31
N PRO A 53 1.80 14.11 -17.44
CA PRO A 53 2.57 15.22 -16.86
C PRO A 53 3.64 14.67 -15.90
N PHE A 54 4.84 15.24 -15.97
CA PHE A 54 5.95 14.92 -15.08
C PHE A 54 6.98 16.07 -15.05
N LYS A 55 7.30 16.62 -13.86
CA LYS A 55 8.27 17.70 -13.63
C LYS A 55 8.13 18.87 -14.61
N GLY A 56 6.89 19.36 -14.75
CA GLY A 56 6.59 20.50 -15.64
C GLY A 56 6.68 20.22 -17.14
N SER A 57 6.90 18.98 -17.54
CA SER A 57 6.95 18.49 -18.92
C SER A 57 5.99 17.32 -19.12
N GLU A 58 6.03 16.70 -20.29
CA GLU A 58 5.22 15.54 -20.62
C GLU A 58 6.09 14.31 -20.91
N LEU A 59 5.74 13.17 -20.31
CA LEU A 59 6.27 11.86 -20.68
C LEU A 59 5.35 11.22 -21.73
N THR A 60 5.93 10.79 -22.85
CA THR A 60 5.20 9.94 -23.80
C THR A 60 5.18 8.51 -23.29
N VAL A 61 3.99 7.92 -23.21
CA VAL A 61 3.82 6.53 -22.84
C VAL A 61 4.31 5.63 -23.98
N GLU A 62 5.28 4.77 -23.67
CA GLU A 62 5.80 3.77 -24.59
C GLU A 62 5.05 2.43 -24.42
N GLN A 63 4.96 1.65 -25.49
CA GLN A 63 4.39 0.31 -25.39
C GLN A 63 5.35 -0.61 -24.62
N LEU A 64 4.83 -1.31 -23.62
CA LEU A 64 5.57 -2.33 -22.90
C LEU A 64 5.92 -3.50 -23.82
N GLY A 65 7.18 -3.89 -23.84
CA GLY A 65 7.69 -5.02 -24.58
C GLY A 65 8.98 -5.59 -23.94
N PRO A 66 9.48 -6.73 -24.43
CA PRO A 66 10.66 -7.40 -23.84
C PRO A 66 11.93 -6.53 -23.79
N THR A 67 12.07 -5.59 -24.73
CA THR A 67 13.24 -4.70 -24.84
C THR A 67 13.11 -3.40 -24.06
N SER A 68 11.96 -3.15 -23.42
CA SER A 68 11.65 -1.90 -22.72
C SER A 68 12.58 -1.60 -21.52
N PHE A 69 13.27 -2.59 -21.00
CA PHE A 69 14.08 -2.49 -19.79
C PHE A 69 15.57 -2.28 -20.04
N LYS A 70 16.00 -2.12 -21.30
CA LYS A 70 17.41 -1.86 -21.62
C LYS A 70 17.88 -0.53 -21.02
N GLY A 71 18.86 -0.59 -20.11
CA GLY A 71 19.39 0.58 -19.41
C GLY A 71 18.43 1.18 -18.38
N VAL A 72 17.48 0.38 -17.87
CA VAL A 72 16.64 0.70 -16.72
C VAL A 72 17.31 0.15 -15.47
N ASP A 73 17.45 0.97 -14.43
CA ASP A 73 18.03 0.57 -13.14
C ASP A 73 16.97 0.11 -12.14
N ILE A 74 15.81 0.78 -12.13
CA ILE A 74 14.68 0.46 -11.25
C ILE A 74 13.40 0.41 -12.08
N ALA A 75 12.60 -0.64 -11.91
CA ALA A 75 11.32 -0.79 -12.58
C ALA A 75 10.18 -0.91 -11.57
N LEU A 76 9.32 0.10 -11.49
CA LEU A 76 8.14 0.15 -10.63
C LEU A 76 6.94 -0.45 -11.38
N PHE A 77 6.43 -1.57 -10.91
CA PHE A 77 5.33 -2.31 -11.55
C PHE A 77 3.99 -2.05 -10.88
N SER A 78 2.99 -1.63 -11.65
CA SER A 78 1.59 -1.47 -11.22
C SER A 78 0.58 -1.93 -12.29
N ALA A 79 0.95 -2.92 -13.11
CA ALA A 79 0.15 -3.40 -14.24
C ALA A 79 -0.60 -4.73 -13.96
N GLY A 80 -0.65 -5.16 -12.70
CA GLY A 80 -1.31 -6.39 -12.26
C GLY A 80 -0.43 -7.65 -12.34
N ALA A 81 -0.90 -8.73 -11.71
CA ALA A 81 -0.09 -9.93 -11.47
C ALA A 81 0.35 -10.66 -12.75
N THR A 82 -0.50 -10.70 -13.78
CA THR A 82 -0.18 -11.36 -15.06
C THR A 82 1.00 -10.68 -15.73
N VAL A 83 0.95 -9.35 -15.86
CA VAL A 83 2.03 -8.56 -16.47
C VAL A 83 3.31 -8.64 -15.64
N SER A 84 3.17 -8.62 -14.31
CA SER A 84 4.31 -8.72 -13.42
C SER A 84 5.02 -10.10 -13.52
N LYS A 85 4.26 -11.19 -13.61
CA LYS A 85 4.83 -12.54 -13.81
C LYS A 85 5.55 -12.67 -15.16
N GLU A 86 5.04 -12.03 -16.21
CA GLU A 86 5.63 -12.05 -17.53
C GLU A 86 6.88 -11.18 -17.62
N TYR A 87 6.75 -9.90 -17.25
CA TYR A 87 7.80 -8.89 -17.49
C TYR A 87 8.74 -8.67 -16.31
N GLY A 88 8.38 -9.05 -15.09
CA GLY A 88 9.25 -8.92 -13.92
C GLY A 88 10.59 -9.65 -14.09
N PRO A 89 10.62 -10.94 -14.44
CA PRO A 89 11.85 -11.65 -14.72
C PRO A 89 12.65 -11.09 -15.90
N ILE A 90 11.96 -10.57 -16.94
CA ILE A 90 12.61 -9.94 -18.09
C ILE A 90 13.32 -8.66 -17.67
N ALA A 91 12.66 -7.82 -16.85
CA ALA A 91 13.26 -6.60 -16.33
C ALA A 91 14.47 -6.90 -15.43
N ALA A 92 14.35 -7.88 -14.54
CA ALA A 92 15.45 -8.32 -13.68
C ALA A 92 16.63 -8.87 -14.47
N ALA A 93 16.38 -9.69 -15.51
CA ALA A 93 17.42 -10.20 -16.40
C ALA A 93 18.10 -9.09 -17.22
N ALA A 94 17.42 -8.00 -17.50
CA ALA A 94 17.99 -6.80 -18.14
C ALA A 94 18.82 -5.92 -17.19
N GLY A 95 18.91 -6.29 -15.90
CA GLY A 95 19.70 -5.60 -14.87
C GLY A 95 18.89 -4.65 -13.98
N ALA A 96 17.58 -4.49 -14.21
CA ALA A 96 16.75 -3.62 -13.38
C ALA A 96 16.39 -4.30 -12.04
N VAL A 97 16.36 -3.54 -10.95
CA VAL A 97 15.67 -3.97 -9.73
C VAL A 97 14.18 -3.70 -9.88
N VAL A 98 13.37 -4.77 -9.82
CA VAL A 98 11.91 -4.67 -9.94
C VAL A 98 11.30 -4.44 -8.57
N ILE A 99 10.40 -3.44 -8.46
CA ILE A 99 9.55 -3.21 -7.29
C ILE A 99 8.11 -3.42 -7.75
N ASP A 100 7.51 -4.53 -7.33
CA ASP A 100 6.22 -5.00 -7.82
C ASP A 100 5.08 -4.74 -6.84
N ASN A 101 4.11 -3.92 -7.26
CA ASN A 101 2.92 -3.62 -6.47
C ASN A 101 1.80 -4.66 -6.62
N SER A 102 1.95 -5.65 -7.47
CA SER A 102 0.96 -6.72 -7.63
C SER A 102 1.07 -7.79 -6.54
N SER A 103 0.14 -8.74 -6.52
CA SER A 103 0.21 -9.90 -5.63
C SER A 103 1.10 -11.03 -6.14
N ALA A 104 1.74 -10.88 -7.31
CA ALA A 104 2.42 -11.97 -8.00
C ALA A 104 3.54 -12.63 -7.20
N TRP A 105 4.29 -11.84 -6.44
CA TRP A 105 5.54 -12.25 -5.81
C TRP A 105 5.53 -12.17 -4.28
N ARG A 106 4.47 -11.64 -3.68
CA ARG A 106 4.44 -11.32 -2.24
C ARG A 106 4.75 -12.52 -1.34
N MET A 107 4.27 -13.70 -1.70
CA MET A 107 4.47 -14.92 -0.91
C MET A 107 5.58 -15.83 -1.47
N ASP A 108 6.29 -15.41 -2.50
CA ASP A 108 7.47 -16.13 -2.99
C ASP A 108 8.61 -16.05 -1.94
N PRO A 109 9.20 -17.17 -1.50
CA PRO A 109 10.22 -17.18 -0.45
C PRO A 109 11.53 -16.48 -0.87
N ASP A 110 11.81 -16.39 -2.16
CA ASP A 110 12.99 -15.73 -2.71
C ASP A 110 12.76 -14.25 -3.08
N VAL A 111 11.57 -13.71 -2.78
CA VAL A 111 11.23 -12.31 -3.02
C VAL A 111 10.93 -11.63 -1.69
N PRO A 112 11.69 -10.60 -1.29
CA PRO A 112 11.41 -9.85 -0.09
C PRO A 112 10.10 -9.06 -0.25
N LEU A 113 9.33 -9.02 0.82
CA LEU A 113 8.10 -8.23 0.97
C LEU A 113 8.42 -7.07 1.90
N CYS A 114 8.48 -5.83 1.38
CA CYS A 114 9.10 -4.72 2.09
C CYS A 114 8.14 -3.58 2.42
N VAL A 115 8.19 -3.16 3.68
CA VAL A 115 7.68 -1.88 4.18
C VAL A 115 8.86 -1.14 4.81
N PRO A 116 9.33 -0.02 4.25
CA PRO A 116 10.55 0.66 4.70
C PRO A 116 10.60 1.00 6.18
N GLU A 117 9.49 1.35 6.79
CA GLU A 117 9.40 1.66 8.24
C GLU A 117 9.44 0.42 9.13
N VAL A 118 9.29 -0.79 8.56
CA VAL A 118 9.19 -2.05 9.32
C VAL A 118 10.41 -2.92 9.12
N ASN A 119 10.73 -3.25 7.87
CA ASN A 119 11.76 -4.22 7.52
C ASN A 119 12.66 -3.78 6.37
N PRO A 120 13.28 -2.57 6.41
CA PRO A 120 14.06 -2.03 5.28
C PRO A 120 15.22 -2.94 4.83
N LYS A 121 15.82 -3.67 5.77
CA LYS A 121 16.93 -4.60 5.47
C LYS A 121 16.52 -5.84 4.65
N SER A 122 15.23 -6.12 4.56
CA SER A 122 14.74 -7.27 3.78
C SER A 122 15.14 -7.23 2.31
N ILE A 123 15.30 -6.02 1.76
CA ILE A 123 15.67 -5.83 0.35
C ILE A 123 17.14 -6.20 0.03
N GLU A 124 18.00 -6.37 1.02
CA GLU A 124 19.39 -6.75 0.81
C GLU A 124 19.50 -8.14 0.14
N ARG A 125 18.59 -9.06 0.50
CA ARG A 125 18.49 -10.37 -0.12
C ARG A 125 17.33 -10.42 -1.12
N ARG A 126 17.62 -10.25 -2.41
CA ARG A 126 16.67 -10.31 -3.53
C ARG A 126 17.20 -11.15 -4.70
N PRO A 127 17.36 -12.48 -4.55
CA PRO A 127 18.02 -13.31 -5.55
C PRO A 127 17.34 -13.30 -6.91
N LYS A 128 16.04 -12.97 -6.98
CA LYS A 128 15.30 -12.83 -8.25
C LYS A 128 15.37 -11.42 -8.84
N GLY A 129 16.08 -10.46 -8.22
CA GLY A 129 16.09 -9.06 -8.64
C GLY A 129 14.73 -8.35 -8.46
N ILE A 130 13.79 -8.98 -7.73
CA ILE A 130 12.42 -8.49 -7.51
C ILE A 130 12.23 -8.24 -6.03
N ILE A 131 11.55 -7.13 -5.70
CA ILE A 131 11.06 -6.76 -4.37
C ILE A 131 9.56 -6.60 -4.47
N ALA A 132 8.79 -7.25 -3.60
CA ALA A 132 7.34 -7.13 -3.57
C ALA A 132 6.91 -5.97 -2.66
N ASN A 133 5.96 -5.17 -3.17
CA ASN A 133 5.24 -4.15 -2.42
C ASN A 133 3.96 -4.78 -1.86
N PRO A 134 3.70 -4.67 -0.53
CA PRO A 134 2.60 -5.39 0.09
C PRO A 134 1.21 -4.88 -0.28
N ASN A 135 0.19 -5.56 0.25
CA ASN A 135 -1.21 -5.14 0.19
C ASN A 135 -1.42 -3.80 0.93
N CYS A 136 -2.30 -2.95 0.40
CA CYS A 136 -2.51 -1.61 0.91
C CYS A 136 -2.97 -1.55 2.37
N SER A 137 -3.92 -2.42 2.76
CA SER A 137 -4.37 -2.50 4.15
C SER A 137 -3.27 -3.08 5.04
N THR A 138 -2.53 -4.08 4.59
CA THR A 138 -1.41 -4.63 5.36
C THR A 138 -0.34 -3.57 5.64
N ILE A 139 0.03 -2.74 4.65
CA ILE A 139 1.08 -1.72 4.83
C ILE A 139 0.74 -0.77 5.98
N GLN A 140 -0.45 -0.15 5.95
CA GLN A 140 -0.81 0.83 6.98
C GLN A 140 -0.91 0.20 8.36
N MET A 141 -1.43 -1.03 8.45
CA MET A 141 -1.52 -1.76 9.71
C MET A 141 -0.15 -2.07 10.30
N VAL A 142 0.77 -2.64 9.52
CA VAL A 142 2.09 -3.02 10.07
C VAL A 142 2.96 -1.81 10.40
N VAL A 143 2.83 -0.67 9.68
CA VAL A 143 3.49 0.59 10.04
C VAL A 143 3.04 1.04 11.43
N ALA A 144 1.74 1.06 11.69
CA ALA A 144 1.19 1.46 12.98
C ALA A 144 1.56 0.48 14.11
N LEU A 145 1.64 -0.82 13.81
CA LEU A 145 1.84 -1.85 14.82
C LEU A 145 3.30 -2.17 15.12
N GLN A 146 4.24 -1.82 14.25
CA GLN A 146 5.66 -2.16 14.41
C GLN A 146 6.28 -1.63 15.73
N PRO A 147 6.10 -0.36 16.13
CA PRO A 147 6.63 0.13 17.40
C PRO A 147 6.09 -0.64 18.61
N LEU A 148 4.83 -1.03 18.55
CA LEU A 148 4.15 -1.77 19.61
C LEU A 148 4.63 -3.23 19.67
N HIS A 149 4.86 -3.85 18.51
CA HIS A 149 5.40 -5.21 18.41
C HIS A 149 6.83 -5.28 18.96
N GLN A 150 7.67 -4.30 18.64
CA GLN A 150 9.03 -4.24 19.17
C GLN A 150 9.06 -4.11 20.71
N ALA A 151 8.09 -3.39 21.29
CA ALA A 151 8.03 -3.15 22.72
C ALA A 151 7.41 -4.30 23.52
N ALA A 152 6.34 -4.92 23.02
CA ALA A 152 5.52 -5.84 23.81
C ALA A 152 5.21 -7.19 23.13
N ARG A 153 5.71 -7.42 21.91
CA ARG A 153 5.45 -8.59 21.06
C ARG A 153 3.97 -8.90 20.89
N ILE A 154 3.47 -8.63 19.72
CA ILE A 154 2.06 -8.90 19.38
C ILE A 154 1.79 -10.40 19.40
N LYS A 155 0.73 -10.78 20.08
CA LYS A 155 0.21 -12.14 20.14
C LYS A 155 -0.93 -12.35 19.13
N HIS A 156 -1.87 -11.41 19.08
CA HIS A 156 -3.06 -11.51 18.24
C HIS A 156 -3.55 -10.14 17.80
N ILE A 157 -3.93 -10.03 16.54
CA ILE A 157 -4.54 -8.87 15.92
C ILE A 157 -5.94 -9.27 15.44
N VAL A 158 -6.96 -8.54 15.88
CA VAL A 158 -8.29 -8.57 15.25
C VAL A 158 -8.46 -7.26 14.52
N VAL A 159 -8.73 -7.32 13.21
CA VAL A 159 -8.84 -6.13 12.37
C VAL A 159 -10.07 -6.17 11.49
N SER A 160 -10.86 -5.09 11.52
CA SER A 160 -11.91 -4.82 10.55
C SER A 160 -11.47 -3.68 9.65
N THR A 161 -11.45 -3.92 8.33
CA THR A 161 -11.07 -2.89 7.36
C THR A 161 -12.29 -2.26 6.70
N TYR A 162 -12.19 -0.97 6.41
CA TYR A 162 -13.18 -0.18 5.68
C TYR A 162 -12.45 0.39 4.45
N GLN A 163 -12.47 -0.38 3.34
CA GLN A 163 -11.61 -0.11 2.20
C GLN A 163 -12.29 0.74 1.13
N ALA A 164 -11.61 1.80 0.70
CA ALA A 164 -12.06 2.70 -0.36
C ALA A 164 -12.09 2.00 -1.73
N THR A 165 -12.93 2.49 -2.62
CA THR A 165 -13.14 1.95 -3.96
C THR A 165 -11.93 2.09 -4.88
N SER A 166 -11.05 3.09 -4.65
CA SER A 166 -9.81 3.28 -5.43
C SER A 166 -8.85 2.09 -5.37
N GLY A 167 -8.95 1.23 -4.33
CA GLY A 167 -8.19 -0.03 -4.28
C GLY A 167 -8.48 -0.99 -5.44
N LYS A 168 -9.64 -0.85 -6.11
CA LYS A 168 -10.01 -1.60 -7.33
C LYS A 168 -9.74 -0.80 -8.63
N GLY A 169 -9.17 0.39 -8.51
CA GLY A 169 -8.76 1.22 -9.63
C GLY A 169 -9.74 2.34 -10.00
N HIS A 170 -9.38 3.10 -11.03
CA HIS A 170 -10.12 4.30 -11.43
C HIS A 170 -11.57 4.03 -11.83
N ALA A 171 -11.82 2.94 -12.55
CA ALA A 171 -13.17 2.55 -12.98
C ALA A 171 -14.12 2.35 -11.79
N ALA A 172 -13.64 1.79 -10.69
CA ALA A 172 -14.43 1.59 -9.47
C ALA A 172 -14.81 2.92 -8.78
N VAL A 173 -13.92 3.89 -8.79
CA VAL A 173 -14.21 5.25 -8.28
C VAL A 173 -15.23 5.95 -9.17
N THR A 174 -15.11 5.82 -10.49
CA THR A 174 -16.05 6.37 -11.47
C THR A 174 -17.43 5.76 -11.29
N GLU A 175 -17.51 4.43 -11.14
CA GLU A 175 -18.78 3.74 -10.90
C GLU A 175 -19.42 4.19 -9.57
N LEU A 176 -18.66 4.29 -8.48
CA LEU A 176 -19.18 4.82 -7.21
C LEU A 176 -19.81 6.20 -7.38
N HIS A 177 -19.13 7.12 -8.04
CA HIS A 177 -19.66 8.48 -8.29
C HIS A 177 -20.91 8.46 -9.16
N SER A 178 -20.96 7.60 -10.18
CA SER A 178 -22.15 7.41 -11.03
C SER A 178 -23.32 6.85 -10.24
N GLN A 179 -23.07 5.84 -9.39
CA GLN A 179 -24.08 5.24 -8.53
C GLN A 179 -24.65 6.23 -7.52
N ILE A 180 -23.78 7.06 -6.89
CA ILE A 180 -24.23 8.12 -5.96
C ILE A 180 -25.18 9.08 -6.65
N LYS A 181 -24.85 9.53 -7.87
CA LYS A 181 -25.71 10.44 -8.66
C LYS A 181 -27.04 9.79 -9.01
N ALA A 182 -27.03 8.53 -9.46
CA ALA A 182 -28.25 7.82 -9.83
C ALA A 182 -29.18 7.64 -8.62
N VAL A 183 -28.64 7.16 -7.49
CA VAL A 183 -29.42 6.97 -6.25
C VAL A 183 -30.00 8.30 -5.74
N ALA A 184 -29.19 9.37 -5.74
CA ALA A 184 -29.67 10.70 -5.35
C ALA A 184 -30.80 11.24 -6.25
N ALA A 185 -30.83 10.84 -7.52
CA ALA A 185 -31.87 11.18 -8.47
C ALA A 185 -33.08 10.21 -8.44
N GLY A 186 -33.09 9.24 -7.54
CA GLY A 186 -34.15 8.24 -7.45
C GLY A 186 -34.13 7.17 -8.56
N HIS A 187 -32.99 7.01 -9.24
CA HIS A 187 -32.79 6.04 -10.32
C HIS A 187 -32.03 4.81 -9.82
N ALA A 188 -32.28 3.67 -10.45
CA ALA A 188 -31.47 2.46 -10.23
C ALA A 188 -30.05 2.68 -10.78
N PRO A 189 -29.00 2.42 -9.96
CA PRO A 189 -27.62 2.58 -10.40
C PRO A 189 -27.16 1.42 -11.30
N SER A 190 -26.26 1.69 -12.26
CA SER A 190 -25.55 0.67 -13.02
C SER A 190 -24.53 -0.05 -12.12
N ILE A 191 -24.35 -1.36 -12.36
CA ILE A 191 -23.40 -2.22 -11.65
C ILE A 191 -22.53 -2.89 -12.73
N GLU A 192 -21.25 -2.49 -12.81
CA GLU A 192 -20.33 -2.91 -13.88
C GLU A 192 -19.00 -3.45 -13.33
N VAL A 193 -18.41 -2.76 -12.36
CA VAL A 193 -17.11 -3.08 -11.77
C VAL A 193 -17.26 -3.88 -10.48
N PHE A 194 -18.25 -3.53 -9.67
CA PHE A 194 -18.57 -4.24 -8.43
C PHE A 194 -19.60 -5.35 -8.69
N PRO A 195 -19.65 -6.40 -7.83
CA PRO A 195 -20.67 -7.43 -7.94
C PRO A 195 -22.06 -6.99 -7.42
N HIS A 196 -22.13 -5.80 -6.79
CA HIS A 196 -23.33 -5.22 -6.18
C HIS A 196 -23.25 -3.70 -6.17
N GLN A 197 -24.37 -3.04 -5.90
CA GLN A 197 -24.39 -1.60 -5.67
C GLN A 197 -23.45 -1.24 -4.53
N MET A 198 -22.56 -0.25 -4.78
CA MET A 198 -21.59 0.23 -3.80
C MET A 198 -22.07 1.50 -3.08
N ALA A 199 -22.79 2.37 -3.79
CA ALA A 199 -23.37 3.56 -3.17
C ALA A 199 -24.36 3.18 -2.08
N MET A 200 -24.20 3.78 -0.88
CA MET A 200 -25.03 3.50 0.32
C MET A 200 -25.00 2.03 0.77
N ASN A 201 -23.89 1.32 0.53
CA ASN A 201 -23.77 -0.09 0.88
C ASN A 201 -22.38 -0.40 1.45
N VAL A 202 -22.30 -1.50 2.19
CA VAL A 202 -21.04 -2.09 2.69
C VAL A 202 -21.04 -3.56 2.30
N GLY A 203 -19.96 -4.03 1.70
CA GLY A 203 -19.90 -5.42 1.26
C GLY A 203 -18.50 -5.86 0.87
N SER A 204 -18.36 -7.11 0.47
CA SER A 204 -17.12 -7.70 -0.02
C SER A 204 -17.17 -7.88 -1.53
N ASP A 205 -16.08 -7.60 -2.21
CA ASP A 205 -15.93 -7.77 -3.65
C ASP A 205 -14.70 -8.63 -4.03
N TRP A 206 -14.10 -9.30 -3.05
CA TRP A 206 -12.98 -10.21 -3.25
C TRP A 206 -13.45 -11.64 -3.44
N LYS A 207 -12.63 -12.43 -4.11
CA LYS A 207 -12.89 -13.85 -4.29
C LYS A 207 -12.82 -14.59 -2.97
N ALA A 208 -13.59 -15.68 -2.88
CA ALA A 208 -13.48 -16.61 -1.78
C ALA A 208 -12.10 -17.27 -1.76
N GLY A 209 -11.52 -17.33 -0.59
CA GLY A 209 -10.28 -18.04 -0.30
C GLY A 209 -10.54 -19.31 0.51
N GLN A 210 -9.55 -19.73 1.30
CA GLN A 210 -9.65 -20.94 2.13
C GLN A 210 -10.27 -20.63 3.51
N HIS A 211 -10.82 -21.63 4.15
CA HIS A 211 -11.37 -21.58 5.52
C HIS A 211 -12.45 -20.50 5.75
N GLY A 212 -13.17 -20.11 4.71
CA GLY A 212 -14.21 -19.07 4.80
C GLY A 212 -13.69 -17.64 4.74
N TYR A 213 -12.38 -17.45 4.58
CA TYR A 213 -11.78 -16.13 4.36
C TYR A 213 -11.83 -15.72 2.88
N SER A 214 -11.86 -14.43 2.62
CA SER A 214 -11.62 -13.88 1.29
C SER A 214 -10.11 -13.88 0.95
N GLU A 215 -9.76 -13.76 -0.35
CA GLU A 215 -8.36 -13.60 -0.77
C GLU A 215 -7.70 -12.37 -0.11
N GLU A 216 -8.45 -11.31 0.16
CA GLU A 216 -7.92 -10.10 0.80
C GLU A 216 -7.54 -10.35 2.26
N GLU A 217 -8.39 -11.04 3.00
CA GLU A 217 -8.14 -11.42 4.39
C GLU A 217 -6.93 -12.35 4.52
N LEU A 218 -6.79 -13.32 3.61
CA LEU A 218 -5.61 -14.19 3.57
C LEU A 218 -4.31 -13.44 3.29
N LYS A 219 -4.34 -12.38 2.45
CA LYS A 219 -3.18 -11.49 2.26
C LYS A 219 -2.81 -10.80 3.57
N MET A 220 -3.77 -10.23 4.29
CA MET A 220 -3.48 -9.58 5.57
C MET A 220 -2.84 -10.54 6.57
N ILE A 221 -3.31 -11.78 6.67
CA ILE A 221 -2.73 -12.81 7.55
C ILE A 221 -1.28 -13.11 7.16
N ASN A 222 -1.06 -13.49 5.91
CA ASN A 222 0.22 -14.03 5.45
C ASN A 222 1.28 -12.93 5.30
N GLU A 223 0.90 -11.78 4.75
CA GLU A 223 1.80 -10.66 4.52
C GLU A 223 2.25 -10.03 5.85
N THR A 224 1.36 -9.89 6.86
CA THR A 224 1.71 -9.39 8.19
C THR A 224 2.83 -10.22 8.80
N ARG A 225 2.69 -11.55 8.83
CA ARG A 225 3.71 -12.46 9.36
C ARG A 225 5.05 -12.33 8.64
N LYS A 226 5.01 -12.32 7.31
CA LYS A 226 6.21 -12.21 6.47
C LYS A 226 6.93 -10.87 6.67
N ILE A 227 6.20 -9.75 6.73
CA ILE A 227 6.77 -8.41 6.90
C ILE A 227 7.36 -8.24 8.30
N MET A 228 6.61 -8.65 9.33
CA MET A 228 7.05 -8.53 10.72
C MET A 228 8.05 -9.59 11.14
N GLY A 229 8.28 -10.63 10.31
CA GLY A 229 9.23 -11.69 10.58
C GLY A 229 8.84 -12.57 11.77
N ASP A 230 7.53 -12.71 12.05
CA ASP A 230 7.02 -13.47 13.19
C ASP A 230 5.76 -14.28 12.80
N ASP A 231 5.95 -15.56 12.53
CA ASP A 231 4.87 -16.48 12.16
C ASP A 231 3.91 -16.79 13.32
N SER A 232 4.28 -16.46 14.55
CA SER A 232 3.46 -16.68 15.74
C SER A 232 2.32 -15.68 15.90
N ILE A 233 2.35 -14.57 15.15
CA ILE A 233 1.29 -13.55 15.21
C ILE A 233 -0.01 -14.13 14.67
N GLY A 234 -1.04 -14.20 15.54
CA GLY A 234 -2.42 -14.45 15.13
C GLY A 234 -2.99 -13.21 14.44
N VAL A 235 -3.65 -13.38 13.29
CA VAL A 235 -4.35 -12.28 12.60
C VAL A 235 -5.73 -12.76 12.21
N THR A 236 -6.76 -12.04 12.65
CA THR A 236 -8.17 -12.31 12.36
C THR A 236 -8.78 -11.09 11.65
N PRO A 237 -8.71 -11.02 10.33
CA PRO A 237 -9.23 -9.91 9.56
C PRO A 237 -10.69 -10.13 9.15
N THR A 238 -11.42 -9.02 9.00
CA THR A 238 -12.68 -8.93 8.27
C THR A 238 -12.58 -7.74 7.34
N CYS A 239 -12.58 -7.99 6.03
CA CYS A 239 -12.40 -6.96 5.03
C CYS A 239 -13.72 -6.59 4.35
N VAL A 240 -14.07 -5.29 4.35
CA VAL A 240 -15.23 -4.78 3.63
C VAL A 240 -14.85 -3.57 2.77
N ARG A 241 -15.58 -3.40 1.68
CA ARG A 241 -15.57 -2.21 0.85
C ARG A 241 -16.65 -1.24 1.34
N VAL A 242 -16.30 0.04 1.40
CA VAL A 242 -17.21 1.13 1.78
C VAL A 242 -17.33 2.15 0.65
N PRO A 243 -18.41 2.95 0.59
CA PRO A 243 -18.65 3.96 -0.45
C PRO A 243 -17.78 5.22 -0.24
N VAL A 244 -16.48 5.02 -0.13
CA VAL A 244 -15.43 6.03 0.00
C VAL A 244 -14.52 5.94 -1.22
N ALA A 245 -14.19 7.08 -1.82
CA ALA A 245 -13.36 7.11 -3.03
C ALA A 245 -11.91 6.71 -2.74
N THR A 246 -11.26 7.33 -1.75
CA THR A 246 -9.84 7.13 -1.41
C THR A 246 -9.64 7.18 0.10
N GLY A 247 -8.69 6.39 0.59
CA GLY A 247 -8.35 6.25 2.00
C GLY A 247 -8.99 5.01 2.64
N HIS A 248 -8.16 4.07 3.10
CA HIS A 248 -8.59 2.91 3.88
C HIS A 248 -8.59 3.24 5.36
N SER A 249 -9.59 2.75 6.07
CA SER A 249 -9.66 2.82 7.53
C SER A 249 -9.68 1.42 8.13
N GLU A 250 -9.16 1.29 9.36
CA GLU A 250 -9.09 0.01 10.07
C GLU A 250 -9.39 0.21 11.55
N ALA A 251 -10.30 -0.61 12.08
CA ALA A 251 -10.50 -0.81 13.50
C ALA A 251 -9.64 -2.00 13.93
N VAL A 252 -8.68 -1.77 14.82
CA VAL A 252 -7.70 -2.78 15.20
C VAL A 252 -7.72 -2.99 16.70
N HIS A 253 -7.87 -4.25 17.13
CA HIS A 253 -7.67 -4.73 18.48
C HIS A 253 -6.39 -5.55 18.53
N VAL A 254 -5.52 -5.28 19.51
CA VAL A 254 -4.23 -5.95 19.61
C VAL A 254 -4.00 -6.51 21.00
N GLN A 255 -3.67 -7.80 21.07
CA GLN A 255 -3.19 -8.48 22.27
C GLN A 255 -1.69 -8.69 22.17
N PHE A 256 -1.01 -8.57 23.27
CA PHE A 256 0.44 -8.69 23.37
C PHE A 256 0.85 -9.87 24.29
N HIS A 257 2.10 -10.33 24.13
CA HIS A 257 2.70 -11.27 25.07
C HIS A 257 3.06 -10.59 26.41
N GLN A 258 3.46 -9.31 26.34
CA GLN A 258 3.66 -8.46 27.53
C GLN A 258 2.56 -7.40 27.54
N PRO A 259 1.84 -7.20 28.68
CA PRO A 259 0.78 -6.21 28.76
C PRO A 259 1.26 -4.82 28.31
N LEU A 260 0.49 -4.15 27.47
CA LEU A 260 0.78 -2.80 26.98
C LEU A 260 -0.42 -1.89 27.26
N SER A 261 -0.21 -0.81 28.01
CA SER A 261 -1.25 0.20 28.22
C SER A 261 -1.37 1.16 27.05
N ALA A 262 -2.54 1.75 26.87
CA ALA A 262 -2.77 2.79 25.88
C ALA A 262 -1.82 3.99 26.06
N ALA A 263 -1.55 4.40 27.30
CA ALA A 263 -0.60 5.46 27.61
C ALA A 263 0.80 5.14 27.06
N ARG A 264 1.29 3.91 27.30
CA ARG A 264 2.59 3.48 26.78
C ARG A 264 2.58 3.34 25.26
N ALA A 265 1.48 2.87 24.67
CA ALA A 265 1.32 2.80 23.23
C ALA A 265 1.40 4.19 22.56
N LEU A 266 0.76 5.21 23.14
CA LEU A 266 0.84 6.59 22.66
C LEU A 266 2.28 7.12 22.69
N GLU A 267 3.05 6.84 23.76
CA GLU A 267 4.45 7.21 23.82
C GLU A 267 5.30 6.57 22.71
N LEU A 268 5.06 5.29 22.41
CA LEU A 268 5.77 4.55 21.36
C LEU A 268 5.41 5.00 19.96
N LEU A 269 4.16 5.42 19.74
CA LEU A 269 3.68 5.90 18.45
C LEU A 269 4.10 7.33 18.15
N ARG A 270 4.35 8.14 19.19
CA ARG A 270 4.75 9.54 19.03
C ARG A 270 6.14 9.63 18.41
N GLY A 271 6.19 10.24 17.21
CA GLY A 271 7.43 10.37 16.44
C GLY A 271 7.91 9.09 15.76
N ALA A 272 7.13 8.01 15.77
CA ALA A 272 7.48 6.79 15.05
C ALA A 272 7.43 7.04 13.51
N PRO A 273 8.37 6.44 12.75
CA PRO A 273 8.48 6.66 11.32
C PRO A 273 7.18 6.36 10.56
N GLY A 274 6.78 7.27 9.67
CA GLY A 274 5.60 7.11 8.83
C GLY A 274 4.26 7.29 9.52
N ILE A 275 4.23 7.58 10.83
CA ILE A 275 3.02 7.74 11.63
C ILE A 275 2.75 9.22 11.92
N GLU A 276 1.49 9.62 11.75
CA GLU A 276 0.93 10.84 12.33
C GLU A 276 -0.09 10.45 13.38
N LEU A 277 0.26 10.71 14.66
CA LEU A 277 -0.55 10.36 15.81
C LEU A 277 -1.58 11.46 16.09
N VAL A 278 -2.86 11.10 16.10
CA VAL A 278 -3.97 11.98 16.49
C VAL A 278 -4.30 11.72 17.95
N GLU A 279 -3.80 12.60 18.80
CA GLU A 279 -3.92 12.53 20.27
C GLU A 279 -5.02 13.43 20.81
N GLY A 280 -5.32 13.23 22.07
CA GLY A 280 -6.24 14.04 22.85
C GLY A 280 -7.50 13.29 23.26
N GLU A 281 -8.33 13.99 24.04
CA GLU A 281 -9.62 13.48 24.44
C GLU A 281 -10.52 13.23 23.22
N TYR A 282 -11.23 12.11 23.24
CA TYR A 282 -12.14 11.77 22.13
C TYR A 282 -13.19 12.86 21.93
N LYS A 283 -13.22 13.40 20.73
CA LYS A 283 -14.27 14.32 20.25
C LYS A 283 -14.83 13.77 18.94
N PRO A 284 -16.16 13.76 18.77
CA PRO A 284 -16.76 13.36 17.49
C PRO A 284 -16.16 14.15 16.33
N GLY A 285 -15.71 13.43 15.26
CA GLY A 285 -15.06 14.03 14.10
C GLY A 285 -13.60 14.43 14.29
N GLY A 286 -13.00 14.16 15.45
CA GLY A 286 -11.58 14.38 15.73
C GLY A 286 -10.68 13.20 15.37
N GLU A 287 -11.26 12.02 15.14
CA GLU A 287 -10.52 10.83 14.72
C GLU A 287 -9.93 10.96 13.31
N PRO A 288 -8.90 10.17 12.95
CA PRO A 288 -8.43 10.06 11.58
C PRO A 288 -9.57 9.70 10.61
N GLN A 289 -9.63 10.38 9.47
CA GLN A 289 -10.70 10.20 8.47
C GLN A 289 -10.12 10.04 7.06
N PRO A 290 -10.72 9.22 6.19
CA PRO A 290 -10.27 9.05 4.80
C PRO A 290 -10.17 10.37 4.03
N LEU A 291 -11.12 11.30 4.21
CA LEU A 291 -11.10 12.62 3.55
C LEU A 291 -9.87 13.47 3.91
N ARG A 292 -9.33 13.31 5.13
CA ARG A 292 -8.12 14.01 5.58
C ARG A 292 -6.85 13.29 5.14
N ALA A 293 -6.90 11.95 5.11
CA ALA A 293 -5.75 11.12 4.72
C ALA A 293 -5.52 11.12 3.20
N ALA A 294 -6.58 11.27 2.40
CA ALA A 294 -6.46 11.29 0.94
C ALA A 294 -5.51 12.40 0.46
N GLY A 295 -4.54 12.03 -0.37
CA GLY A 295 -3.51 12.95 -0.89
C GLY A 295 -2.35 13.23 0.07
N THR A 296 -2.29 12.57 1.24
CA THR A 296 -1.20 12.73 2.23
C THR A 296 -0.34 11.47 2.33
N ASP A 297 0.83 11.58 2.95
CA ASP A 297 1.80 10.48 3.05
C ASP A 297 1.70 9.64 4.33
N PRO A 298 1.38 10.22 5.51
CA PRO A 298 1.41 9.50 6.77
C PRO A 298 0.33 8.41 6.89
N VAL A 299 0.62 7.45 7.75
CA VAL A 299 -0.38 6.58 8.38
C VAL A 299 -0.89 7.31 9.63
N TYR A 300 -2.14 7.70 9.62
CA TYR A 300 -2.78 8.35 10.76
C TYR A 300 -3.24 7.29 11.76
N VAL A 301 -2.83 7.45 13.00
CA VAL A 301 -3.25 6.59 14.11
C VAL A 301 -3.96 7.43 15.16
N GLY A 302 -5.13 6.99 15.58
CA GLY A 302 -5.88 7.67 16.62
C GLY A 302 -6.75 6.71 17.43
N ARG A 303 -7.51 7.26 18.37
CA ARG A 303 -8.39 6.47 19.25
C ARG A 303 -7.69 5.32 19.96
N VAL A 304 -6.42 5.49 20.31
CA VAL A 304 -5.65 4.52 21.11
C VAL A 304 -6.21 4.49 22.52
N ARG A 305 -6.68 3.32 22.96
CA ARG A 305 -7.33 3.14 24.25
C ARG A 305 -7.16 1.72 24.77
N ASP A 306 -7.15 1.57 26.07
CA ASP A 306 -7.13 0.27 26.74
C ASP A 306 -8.40 -0.53 26.38
N ASP A 307 -8.25 -1.84 26.26
CA ASP A 307 -9.41 -2.74 26.15
C ASP A 307 -9.99 -2.98 27.54
N LEU A 308 -11.30 -2.74 27.68
CA LEU A 308 -11.97 -2.90 28.99
C LEU A 308 -12.27 -4.35 29.36
N ALA A 309 -12.21 -5.25 28.36
CA ALA A 309 -12.52 -6.68 28.55
C ALA A 309 -11.26 -7.55 28.64
N VAL A 310 -10.18 -7.13 27.96
CA VAL A 310 -8.92 -7.88 27.89
C VAL A 310 -7.78 -7.04 28.46
N PRO A 311 -7.42 -7.21 29.73
CA PRO A 311 -6.36 -6.45 30.37
C PRO A 311 -5.03 -6.54 29.61
N GLY A 312 -4.39 -5.38 29.35
CA GLY A 312 -3.12 -5.29 28.62
C GLY A 312 -3.25 -5.39 27.10
N ALA A 313 -4.46 -5.46 26.57
CA ALA A 313 -4.75 -5.26 25.15
C ALA A 313 -5.17 -3.81 24.88
N ILE A 314 -5.02 -3.36 23.63
CA ILE A 314 -5.42 -2.02 23.20
C ILE A 314 -6.29 -2.08 21.93
N ASN A 315 -7.07 -1.02 21.76
CA ASN A 315 -7.79 -0.75 20.51
C ASN A 315 -7.28 0.55 19.90
N LEU A 316 -7.17 0.59 18.56
CA LEU A 316 -6.76 1.78 17.82
C LEU A 316 -7.49 1.88 16.49
N TRP A 317 -7.46 3.08 15.90
CA TRP A 317 -8.03 3.38 14.60
C TRP A 317 -6.95 3.90 13.67
N ILE A 318 -6.81 3.28 12.50
CA ILE A 318 -5.75 3.56 11.53
C ILE A 318 -6.40 4.02 10.22
N VAL A 319 -5.85 5.08 9.61
CA VAL A 319 -6.30 5.56 8.31
C VAL A 319 -5.10 5.99 7.47
N ALA A 320 -5.06 5.58 6.20
CA ALA A 320 -4.04 6.05 5.27
C ALA A 320 -4.59 6.15 3.83
N ASP A 321 -3.91 6.93 3.00
CA ASP A 321 -4.17 6.93 1.56
C ASP A 321 -3.65 5.63 0.93
N ASN A 322 -4.58 4.81 0.48
CA ASN A 322 -4.32 3.48 -0.09
C ASN A 322 -3.60 3.51 -1.45
N LEU A 323 -3.66 4.63 -2.17
CA LEU A 323 -2.91 4.81 -3.44
C LEU A 323 -1.48 5.30 -3.17
N ARG A 324 -1.27 6.00 -2.06
CA ARG A 324 0.03 6.56 -1.66
C ARG A 324 0.78 5.60 -0.74
N LYS A 325 0.63 5.71 0.58
CA LYS A 325 1.34 4.80 1.50
C LYS A 325 0.97 3.35 1.26
N GLY A 326 -0.28 3.07 0.91
CA GLY A 326 -0.74 1.72 0.57
C GLY A 326 -0.18 1.16 -0.75
N ALA A 327 0.47 1.96 -1.60
CA ALA A 327 0.93 1.53 -2.93
C ALA A 327 2.13 2.34 -3.44
N ALA A 328 1.87 3.48 -4.11
CA ALA A 328 2.87 4.23 -4.87
C ALA A 328 3.99 4.78 -3.98
N LEU A 329 3.64 5.37 -2.83
CA LEU A 329 4.63 5.93 -1.91
C LEU A 329 5.53 4.84 -1.33
N ASN A 330 4.95 3.73 -0.86
CA ASN A 330 5.75 2.62 -0.32
C ASN A 330 6.73 2.07 -1.37
N ALA A 331 6.27 1.93 -2.63
CA ALA A 331 7.14 1.49 -3.73
C ALA A 331 8.28 2.48 -4.03
N VAL A 332 8.00 3.80 -4.01
CA VAL A 332 9.03 4.83 -4.20
C VAL A 332 9.99 4.88 -3.00
N GLN A 333 9.50 4.73 -1.77
CA GLN A 333 10.36 4.64 -0.58
C GLN A 333 11.30 3.40 -0.64
N ILE A 334 10.82 2.26 -1.16
CA ILE A 334 11.69 1.09 -1.43
C ILE A 334 12.76 1.46 -2.46
N ALA A 335 12.40 2.20 -3.52
CA ALA A 335 13.36 2.67 -4.51
C ALA A 335 14.40 3.64 -3.91
N GLU A 336 13.99 4.50 -2.97
CA GLU A 336 14.90 5.40 -2.23
C GLU A 336 15.94 4.63 -1.42
N LEU A 337 15.56 3.51 -0.78
CA LEU A 337 16.50 2.64 -0.08
C LEU A 337 17.59 2.06 -1.01
N LEU A 338 17.25 1.84 -2.30
CA LEU A 338 18.20 1.29 -3.28
C LEU A 338 19.22 2.34 -3.77
N VAL A 339 18.86 3.61 -3.79
CA VAL A 339 19.74 4.70 -4.28
C VAL A 339 20.46 5.42 -3.14
N GLY A 340 20.22 5.05 -1.88
CA GLY A 340 20.93 5.62 -0.74
C GLY A 340 20.52 7.05 -0.44
N SER A 341 19.26 7.42 -0.68
CA SER A 341 18.74 8.72 -0.31
C SER A 341 18.76 8.87 1.20
N SER A 342 19.48 9.86 1.65
CA SER A 342 19.71 10.31 3.04
C SER A 342 18.40 10.66 3.78
#